data_bbe6b9c4db177e51f8c7492a24dac3a4
#
_entry.id   bbe6b9c4db177e51f8c7492a24dac3a4
#
_cell.length_a   1.000
_cell.length_b   1.000
_cell.length_c   1.000
_cell.angle_alpha   90.00
_cell.angle_beta   90.00
_cell.angle_gamma   90.00
#
_symmetry.space_group_name_H-M   'P 1'
#
loop_
_entity.id
_entity.type
_entity.pdbx_description
1 polymer ?
#
loop_
_entity_poly.entity_id
_entity_poly.type
_entity_poly.pdbx_seq_one_letter_code
_entity_poly.pdbx_strand_id
1 'polypeptide(L)'
;MASAQKEPVAADDRFIEKLRAGDKHAFRALVDRYQNPVYNLAFKILWNREDAEDVLQETFLKIIKNISGFRGESSLTTWVYKIATNNALMKLRERTSKQGKRSELQEIEARDIAQTHLTPETTDPFDDLLKTESTEILQHAIEQLPEHYRGAFVLKDVEQMTTDEVAYILGIGHEALYSRLKRARMFLREAILAAYREKKEHAHAVS
;
A
#
# COMPACT_ATOMS: atom_id res chain seq x y z
N MET A 1 -16.73 -3.90 10.07
CA MET A 1 -17.39 -4.55 8.91
C MET A 1 -18.09 -3.47 8.12
N ALA A 2 -17.45 -2.95 7.08
CA ALA A 2 -18.11 -2.11 6.09
C ALA A 2 -17.73 -2.71 4.74
N SER A 3 -18.63 -3.53 4.20
CA SER A 3 -18.58 -4.00 2.82
C SER A 3 -18.58 -2.79 1.91
N ALA A 4 -17.51 -2.59 1.16
CA ALA A 4 -17.51 -1.64 0.05
C ALA A 4 -18.59 -2.10 -0.93
N GLN A 5 -19.75 -1.48 -0.87
CA GLN A 5 -20.82 -1.67 -1.82
C GLN A 5 -20.31 -1.25 -3.19
N LYS A 6 -20.23 -2.20 -4.09
CA LYS A 6 -19.96 -2.01 -5.51
C LYS A 6 -21.14 -1.23 -6.08
N GLU A 7 -21.04 0.12 -6.12
CA GLU A 7 -22.06 0.97 -6.74
C GLU A 7 -22.21 0.64 -8.22
N PRO A 8 -23.40 0.76 -8.79
CA PRO A 8 -23.67 0.35 -10.15
C PRO A 8 -22.86 1.20 -11.16
N VAL A 9 -22.23 0.52 -12.12
CA VAL A 9 -21.35 1.06 -13.18
C VAL A 9 -21.95 2.28 -13.90
N ALA A 10 -23.26 2.34 -14.08
CA ALA A 10 -23.94 3.45 -14.75
C ALA A 10 -23.94 4.78 -13.98
N ALA A 11 -23.79 4.78 -12.65
CA ALA A 11 -23.66 6.00 -11.85
C ALA A 11 -22.24 6.58 -11.95
N ASP A 12 -21.24 5.73 -12.09
CA ASP A 12 -19.84 6.12 -12.27
C ASP A 12 -19.61 6.75 -13.66
N ASP A 13 -20.25 6.27 -14.73
CA ASP A 13 -20.04 6.80 -16.09
C ASP A 13 -20.49 8.26 -16.21
N ARG A 14 -21.68 8.60 -15.70
CA ARG A 14 -22.16 10.00 -15.65
C ARG A 14 -21.28 10.90 -14.80
N PHE A 15 -20.75 10.36 -13.71
CA PHE A 15 -19.86 11.10 -12.84
C PHE A 15 -18.53 11.38 -13.53
N ILE A 16 -17.97 10.39 -14.21
CA ILE A 16 -16.74 10.50 -15.00
C ILE A 16 -16.91 11.51 -16.14
N GLU A 17 -18.04 11.51 -16.85
CA GLU A 17 -18.33 12.50 -17.90
C GLU A 17 -18.34 13.94 -17.35
N LYS A 18 -18.96 14.18 -16.19
CA LYS A 18 -18.93 15.49 -15.53
C LYS A 18 -17.51 15.90 -15.12
N LEU A 19 -16.71 14.97 -14.60
CA LEU A 19 -15.31 15.22 -14.27
C LEU A 19 -14.50 15.60 -15.53
N ARG A 20 -14.71 14.90 -16.65
CA ARG A 20 -14.08 15.22 -17.95
C ARG A 20 -14.49 16.58 -18.50
N ALA A 21 -15.74 16.97 -18.26
CA ALA A 21 -16.26 18.28 -18.64
C ALA A 21 -15.78 19.42 -17.73
N GLY A 22 -15.00 19.12 -16.68
CA GLY A 22 -14.48 20.12 -15.75
C GLY A 22 -15.52 20.64 -14.75
N ASP A 23 -16.59 19.88 -14.50
CA ASP A 23 -17.64 20.27 -13.57
C ASP A 23 -17.09 20.39 -12.13
N LYS A 24 -17.16 21.61 -11.58
CA LYS A 24 -16.63 21.91 -10.24
C LYS A 24 -17.34 21.14 -9.12
N HIS A 25 -18.64 20.86 -9.28
CA HIS A 25 -19.40 20.09 -8.28
C HIS A 25 -18.99 18.61 -8.31
N ALA A 26 -18.73 18.05 -9.50
CA ALA A 26 -18.21 16.70 -9.63
C ALA A 26 -16.81 16.58 -9.02
N PHE A 27 -15.92 17.57 -9.22
CA PHE A 27 -14.62 17.57 -8.57
C PHE A 27 -14.70 17.69 -7.05
N ARG A 28 -15.61 18.52 -6.53
CA ARG A 28 -15.84 18.60 -5.08
C ARG A 28 -16.29 17.24 -4.53
N ALA A 29 -17.26 16.61 -5.17
CA ALA A 29 -17.73 15.28 -4.78
C ALA A 29 -16.62 14.20 -4.86
N LEU A 30 -15.72 14.29 -5.85
CA LEU A 30 -14.54 13.44 -5.95
C LEU A 30 -13.62 13.62 -4.74
N VAL A 31 -13.31 14.86 -4.38
CA VAL A 31 -12.48 15.17 -3.21
C VAL A 31 -13.15 14.64 -1.94
N ASP A 32 -14.42 14.94 -1.73
CA ASP A 32 -15.16 14.49 -0.55
C ASP A 32 -15.18 12.96 -0.42
N ARG A 33 -15.27 12.24 -1.55
CA ARG A 33 -15.28 10.77 -1.60
C ARG A 33 -13.90 10.15 -1.31
N TYR A 34 -12.83 10.74 -1.83
CA TYR A 34 -11.52 10.09 -1.86
C TYR A 34 -10.45 10.71 -0.95
N GLN A 35 -10.66 11.91 -0.37
CA GLN A 35 -9.63 12.54 0.47
C GLN A 35 -9.16 11.65 1.63
N ASN A 36 -10.09 11.12 2.42
CA ASN A 36 -9.75 10.26 3.55
C ASN A 36 -9.16 8.91 3.12
N PRO A 37 -9.75 8.15 2.16
CA PRO A 37 -9.15 6.94 1.63
C PRO A 37 -7.74 7.14 1.09
N VAL A 38 -7.50 8.17 0.29
CA VAL A 38 -6.17 8.46 -0.30
C VAL A 38 -5.17 8.85 0.78
N TYR A 39 -5.56 9.73 1.73
CA TYR A 39 -4.70 10.09 2.86
C TYR A 39 -4.32 8.87 3.69
N ASN A 40 -5.31 8.04 4.06
CA ASN A 40 -5.07 6.85 4.86
C ASN A 40 -4.16 5.84 4.16
N LEU A 41 -4.36 5.62 2.85
CA LEU A 41 -3.49 4.76 2.05
C LEU A 41 -2.06 5.31 2.02
N ALA A 42 -1.90 6.61 1.73
CA ALA A 42 -0.59 7.25 1.71
C ALA A 42 0.09 7.17 3.08
N PHE A 43 -0.66 7.45 4.16
CA PHE A 43 -0.14 7.36 5.52
C PHE A 43 0.32 5.93 5.88
N LYS A 44 -0.45 4.89 5.52
CA LYS A 44 -0.06 3.48 5.75
C LYS A 44 1.19 3.07 4.99
N ILE A 45 1.46 3.70 3.85
CA ILE A 45 2.68 3.44 3.07
C ILE A 45 3.87 4.22 3.66
N LEU A 46 3.67 5.48 4.06
CA LEU A 46 4.74 6.43 4.40
C LEU A 46 5.02 6.54 5.89
N TRP A 47 4.00 6.31 6.73
CA TRP A 47 4.02 6.55 8.18
C TRP A 47 4.53 7.96 8.56
N ASN A 48 4.24 8.93 7.70
CA ASN A 48 4.56 10.33 7.90
C ASN A 48 3.38 11.19 7.45
N ARG A 49 2.90 12.07 8.33
CA ARG A 49 1.70 12.89 8.08
C ARG A 49 1.92 13.93 6.99
N GLU A 50 3.04 14.64 7.04
CA GLU A 50 3.38 15.68 6.05
C GLU A 50 3.51 15.07 4.64
N ASP A 51 4.25 13.97 4.53
CA ASP A 51 4.40 13.25 3.27
C ASP A 51 3.05 12.70 2.77
N ALA A 52 2.17 12.25 3.66
CA ALA A 52 0.83 11.76 3.27
C ALA A 52 -0.07 12.90 2.77
N GLU A 53 0.00 14.09 3.37
CA GLU A 53 -0.70 15.29 2.92
C GLU A 53 -0.20 15.76 1.56
N ASP A 54 1.12 15.75 1.35
CA ASP A 54 1.73 16.06 0.05
C ASP A 54 1.24 15.09 -1.04
N VAL A 55 1.26 13.79 -0.74
CA VAL A 55 0.76 12.75 -1.66
C VAL A 55 -0.72 12.93 -1.94
N LEU A 56 -1.52 13.29 -0.96
CA LEU A 56 -2.94 13.59 -1.14
C LEU A 56 -3.14 14.72 -2.15
N GLN A 57 -2.46 15.85 -1.95
CA GLN A 57 -2.55 17.01 -2.83
C GLN A 57 -2.09 16.66 -4.25
N GLU A 58 -0.93 16.01 -4.39
CA GLU A 58 -0.38 15.62 -5.69
C GLU A 58 -1.29 14.64 -6.42
N THR A 59 -1.93 13.72 -5.69
CA THR A 59 -2.87 12.76 -6.25
C THR A 59 -4.05 13.48 -6.89
N PHE A 60 -4.69 14.43 -6.21
CA PHE A 60 -5.81 15.19 -6.79
C PHE A 60 -5.38 16.06 -7.96
N LEU A 61 -4.22 16.68 -7.91
CA LEU A 61 -3.67 17.43 -9.05
C LEU A 61 -3.46 16.52 -10.28
N LYS A 62 -2.95 15.30 -10.08
CA LYS A 62 -2.78 14.32 -11.16
C LYS A 62 -4.13 13.79 -11.68
N ILE A 63 -5.12 13.58 -10.81
CA ILE A 63 -6.47 13.19 -11.21
C ILE A 63 -7.07 14.27 -12.11
N ILE A 64 -7.06 15.54 -11.70
CA ILE A 64 -7.59 16.65 -12.49
C ILE A 64 -6.94 16.72 -13.87
N LYS A 65 -5.63 16.57 -13.95
CA LYS A 65 -4.88 16.62 -15.21
C LYS A 65 -5.15 15.43 -16.14
N ASN A 66 -5.40 14.26 -15.58
CA ASN A 66 -5.43 13.01 -16.35
C ASN A 66 -6.81 12.37 -16.47
N ILE A 67 -7.86 12.96 -15.89
CA ILE A 67 -9.22 12.37 -15.91
C ILE A 67 -9.77 12.21 -17.35
N SER A 68 -9.36 13.08 -18.27
CA SER A 68 -9.73 12.96 -19.68
C SER A 68 -9.19 11.67 -20.32
N GLY A 69 -8.05 11.17 -19.85
CA GLY A 69 -7.42 9.92 -20.30
C GLY A 69 -7.90 8.66 -19.57
N PHE A 70 -8.77 8.77 -18.58
CA PHE A 70 -9.34 7.60 -17.91
C PHE A 70 -10.24 6.82 -18.88
N ARG A 71 -9.92 5.56 -19.19
CA ARG A 71 -10.59 4.75 -20.21
C ARG A 71 -11.61 3.76 -19.65
N GLY A 72 -11.78 3.67 -18.33
CA GLY A 72 -12.69 2.69 -17.72
C GLY A 72 -12.14 1.24 -17.71
N GLU A 73 -10.84 1.04 -17.93
CA GLU A 73 -10.18 -0.27 -17.85
C GLU A 73 -10.19 -0.86 -16.44
N SER A 74 -10.46 -0.04 -15.44
CA SER A 74 -10.66 -0.41 -14.05
C SER A 74 -11.73 0.46 -13.43
N SER A 75 -12.14 0.18 -12.18
CA SER A 75 -13.00 1.10 -11.44
C SER A 75 -12.30 2.46 -11.22
N LEU A 76 -13.08 3.54 -11.06
CA LEU A 76 -12.54 4.84 -10.70
C LEU A 76 -11.74 4.78 -9.40
N THR A 77 -12.21 4.00 -8.43
CA THR A 77 -11.51 3.77 -7.15
C THR A 77 -10.13 3.15 -7.37
N THR A 78 -10.05 2.07 -8.16
CA THR A 78 -8.77 1.41 -8.46
C THR A 78 -7.80 2.34 -9.19
N TRP A 79 -8.32 3.18 -10.11
CA TRP A 79 -7.50 4.15 -10.82
C TRP A 79 -6.98 5.27 -9.89
N VAL A 80 -7.82 5.79 -8.99
CA VAL A 80 -7.41 6.77 -7.96
C VAL A 80 -6.34 6.17 -7.05
N TYR A 81 -6.54 4.93 -6.59
CA TYR A 81 -5.56 4.22 -5.75
C TYR A 81 -4.23 3.98 -6.48
N LYS A 82 -4.27 3.71 -7.79
CA LYS A 82 -3.05 3.60 -8.61
C LYS A 82 -2.24 4.88 -8.60
N ILE A 83 -2.89 6.03 -8.76
CA ILE A 83 -2.21 7.33 -8.71
C ILE A 83 -1.63 7.59 -7.32
N ALA A 84 -2.43 7.38 -6.27
CA ALA A 84 -2.03 7.59 -4.89
C ALA A 84 -0.85 6.68 -4.48
N THR A 85 -0.94 5.38 -4.79
CA THR A 85 0.11 4.42 -4.48
C THR A 85 1.42 4.77 -5.19
N ASN A 86 1.37 5.11 -6.47
CA ASN A 86 2.56 5.49 -7.23
C ASN A 86 3.23 6.74 -6.63
N ASN A 87 2.44 7.75 -6.23
CA ASN A 87 2.96 8.95 -5.58
C ASN A 87 3.60 8.60 -4.22
N ALA A 88 2.93 7.78 -3.41
CA ALA A 88 3.44 7.37 -2.10
C ALA A 88 4.75 6.55 -2.22
N LEU A 89 4.81 5.58 -3.14
CA LEU A 89 6.02 4.79 -3.37
C LEU A 89 7.17 5.65 -3.93
N MET A 90 6.88 6.61 -4.80
CA MET A 90 7.89 7.55 -5.30
C MET A 90 8.45 8.41 -4.15
N LYS A 91 7.60 8.97 -3.31
CA LYS A 91 8.00 9.74 -2.12
C LYS A 91 8.85 8.90 -1.16
N LEU A 92 8.47 7.63 -0.96
CA LEU A 92 9.23 6.68 -0.14
C LEU A 92 10.64 6.43 -0.70
N ARG A 93 10.77 6.26 -2.03
CA ARG A 93 12.08 6.11 -2.70
C ARG A 93 12.98 7.31 -2.51
N GLU A 94 12.44 8.50 -2.68
CA GLU A 94 13.19 9.76 -2.49
C GLU A 94 13.72 9.86 -1.06
N ARG A 95 12.90 9.49 -0.08
CA ARG A 95 13.27 9.51 1.33
C ARG A 95 14.36 8.49 1.67
N THR A 96 14.23 7.25 1.21
CA THR A 96 15.22 6.18 1.41
C THR A 96 16.54 6.49 0.69
N SER A 97 16.48 7.07 -0.49
CA SER A 97 17.67 7.49 -1.22
C SER A 97 18.45 8.59 -0.49
N LYS A 98 17.75 9.59 0.06
CA LYS A 98 18.38 10.68 0.85
C LYS A 98 19.00 10.18 2.17
N GLN A 99 18.47 9.11 2.74
CA GLN A 99 18.96 8.53 4.01
C GLN A 99 20.11 7.52 3.84
N GLY A 100 20.59 7.26 2.62
CA GLY A 100 21.66 6.31 2.35
C GLY A 100 21.28 4.83 2.56
N LYS A 101 20.04 4.53 2.95
CA LYS A 101 19.54 3.18 3.25
C LYS A 101 19.34 2.27 2.02
N ARG A 102 19.62 2.79 0.82
CA ARG A 102 19.37 2.06 -0.43
C ARG A 102 20.27 0.85 -0.63
N SER A 103 21.50 0.88 -0.09
CA SER A 103 22.45 -0.23 -0.24
C SER A 103 22.08 -1.45 0.61
N GLU A 104 21.62 -1.24 1.85
CA GLU A 104 21.20 -2.34 2.74
C GLU A 104 19.97 -3.09 2.19
N LEU A 105 19.00 -2.34 1.63
CA LEU A 105 17.80 -2.92 1.04
C LEU A 105 18.10 -3.71 -0.25
N GLN A 106 19.06 -3.26 -1.07
CA GLN A 106 19.49 -3.97 -2.27
C GLN A 106 20.26 -5.26 -1.95
N GLU A 107 21.02 -5.30 -0.87
CA GLU A 107 21.71 -6.52 -0.42
C GLU A 107 20.72 -7.59 0.08
N ILE A 108 19.66 -7.16 0.77
CA ILE A 108 18.57 -8.05 1.20
C ILE A 108 17.85 -8.63 -0.02
N GLU A 109 17.53 -7.80 -1.01
CA GLU A 109 16.91 -8.23 -2.27
C GLU A 109 17.78 -9.24 -3.05
N ALA A 110 19.09 -8.99 -3.12
CA ALA A 110 20.02 -9.88 -3.81
C ALA A 110 20.18 -11.25 -3.15
N ARG A 111 20.14 -11.32 -1.81
CA ARG A 111 20.16 -12.57 -1.05
C ARG A 111 18.89 -13.39 -1.25
N ASP A 112 17.73 -12.72 -1.31
CA ASP A 112 16.43 -13.37 -1.48
C ASP A 112 16.21 -13.99 -2.86
N ILE A 113 16.75 -13.37 -3.92
CA ILE A 113 16.65 -13.90 -5.29
C ILE A 113 17.37 -15.24 -5.41
N ALA A 114 18.45 -15.45 -4.62
CA ALA A 114 19.26 -16.66 -4.66
C ALA A 114 18.64 -17.89 -3.94
N GLN A 115 17.60 -17.71 -3.12
CA GLN A 115 17.06 -18.77 -2.25
C GLN A 115 15.64 -19.24 -2.58
N THR A 116 14.98 -18.77 -3.63
CA THR A 116 13.54 -19.00 -3.79
C THR A 116 13.17 -19.99 -4.88
N HIS A 117 13.14 -21.26 -4.55
CA HIS A 117 12.21 -22.26 -5.11
C HIS A 117 11.06 -22.39 -4.12
N LEU A 118 9.89 -21.79 -4.39
CA LEU A 118 8.79 -21.74 -3.42
C LEU A 118 7.49 -22.24 -4.03
N THR A 119 6.99 -23.33 -3.44
CA THR A 119 5.63 -23.86 -3.61
C THR A 119 4.59 -22.91 -3.01
N PRO A 120 3.39 -22.79 -3.60
CA PRO A 120 2.29 -22.03 -3.01
C PRO A 120 1.74 -22.85 -1.83
N GLU A 121 1.92 -22.37 -0.61
CA GLU A 121 1.30 -22.95 0.57
C GLU A 121 0.13 -22.12 1.08
N THR A 122 -0.91 -22.87 1.36
CA THR A 122 -2.19 -22.51 1.93
C THR A 122 -2.07 -22.02 3.36
N THR A 123 -2.89 -21.02 3.71
CA THR A 123 -3.22 -20.53 5.07
C THR A 123 -2.01 -20.25 5.96
N ASP A 124 -1.53 -19.01 5.88
CA ASP A 124 -0.39 -18.53 6.67
C ASP A 124 -0.86 -18.25 8.12
N PRO A 125 -0.21 -18.83 9.15
CA PRO A 125 -0.43 -18.50 10.57
C PRO A 125 -0.21 -17.01 10.90
N PHE A 126 0.25 -16.22 9.92
CA PHE A 126 0.49 -14.79 10.01
C PHE A 126 -0.81 -13.97 10.25
N ASP A 127 -1.95 -14.44 9.75
CA ASP A 127 -3.25 -13.77 9.97
C ASP A 127 -3.65 -13.72 11.44
N ASP A 128 -3.23 -14.71 12.24
CA ASP A 128 -3.50 -14.73 13.68
C ASP A 128 -2.51 -13.86 14.47
N LEU A 129 -1.27 -13.71 13.99
CA LEU A 129 -0.28 -12.80 14.56
C LEU A 129 -0.69 -11.32 14.37
N LEU A 130 -1.18 -10.94 13.19
CA LEU A 130 -1.65 -9.57 12.91
C LEU A 130 -2.80 -9.12 13.81
N LYS A 131 -3.61 -10.04 14.32
CA LYS A 131 -4.76 -9.74 15.19
C LYS A 131 -4.36 -9.50 16.65
N THR A 132 -3.17 -9.97 17.05
CA THR A 132 -2.75 -10.02 18.47
C THR A 132 -1.70 -8.97 18.80
N GLU A 133 -1.11 -8.35 17.76
CA GLU A 133 0.04 -7.46 17.95
C GLU A 133 -0.33 -6.04 18.38
N SER A 134 0.55 -5.44 19.18
CA SER A 134 0.45 -4.01 19.44
C SER A 134 0.67 -3.26 18.12
N THR A 135 -0.21 -2.32 17.84
CA THR A 135 -0.20 -1.50 16.61
C THR A 135 1.18 -0.89 16.33
N GLU A 136 1.95 -0.58 17.37
CA GLU A 136 3.28 0.01 17.28
C GLU A 136 4.34 -0.96 16.71
N ILE A 137 4.33 -2.22 17.15
CA ILE A 137 5.28 -3.24 16.63
C ILE A 137 5.01 -3.51 15.17
N LEU A 138 3.75 -3.68 14.81
CA LEU A 138 3.35 -3.89 13.41
C LEU A 138 3.70 -2.68 12.54
N GLN A 139 3.43 -1.47 13.04
CA GLN A 139 3.79 -0.24 12.35
C GLN A 139 5.29 -0.19 12.06
N HIS A 140 6.12 -0.41 13.09
CA HIS A 140 7.58 -0.37 12.93
C HIS A 140 8.08 -1.45 11.96
N ALA A 141 7.50 -2.65 12.02
CA ALA A 141 7.83 -3.71 11.08
C ALA A 141 7.48 -3.34 9.62
N ILE A 142 6.31 -2.70 9.38
CA ILE A 142 5.91 -2.22 8.04
C ILE A 142 6.85 -1.11 7.55
N GLU A 143 7.29 -0.21 8.44
CA GLU A 143 8.25 0.85 8.09
C GLU A 143 9.62 0.32 7.64
N GLN A 144 9.98 -0.88 8.06
CA GLN A 144 11.22 -1.54 7.65
C GLN A 144 11.09 -2.32 6.34
N LEU A 145 9.86 -2.56 5.85
CA LEU A 145 9.67 -3.24 4.58
C LEU A 145 10.26 -2.44 3.41
N PRO A 146 11.00 -3.09 2.49
CA PRO A 146 11.34 -2.51 1.20
C PRO A 146 10.09 -2.01 0.47
N GLU A 147 10.24 -0.92 -0.30
CA GLU A 147 9.11 -0.19 -0.90
C GLU A 147 8.15 -1.06 -1.72
N HIS A 148 8.71 -1.96 -2.53
CA HIS A 148 7.93 -2.82 -3.42
C HIS A 148 7.19 -3.95 -2.69
N TYR A 149 7.68 -4.38 -1.52
CA TYR A 149 6.97 -5.31 -0.63
C TYR A 149 5.91 -4.56 0.17
N ARG A 150 6.23 -3.35 0.65
CA ARG A 150 5.32 -2.51 1.44
C ARG A 150 4.06 -2.16 0.65
N GLY A 151 4.21 -1.70 -0.61
CA GLY A 151 3.06 -1.40 -1.47
C GLY A 151 2.15 -2.60 -1.70
N ALA A 152 2.72 -3.77 -1.97
CA ALA A 152 1.95 -5.01 -2.16
C ALA A 152 1.20 -5.40 -0.88
N PHE A 153 1.88 -5.39 0.27
CA PHE A 153 1.30 -5.74 1.56
C PHE A 153 0.18 -4.77 1.97
N VAL A 154 0.42 -3.47 1.89
CA VAL A 154 -0.60 -2.48 2.28
C VAL A 154 -1.84 -2.61 1.42
N LEU A 155 -1.71 -2.72 0.10
CA LEU A 155 -2.87 -2.86 -0.78
C LEU A 155 -3.63 -4.18 -0.57
N LYS A 156 -2.92 -5.30 -0.43
CA LYS A 156 -3.55 -6.61 -0.35
C LYS A 156 -4.05 -6.97 1.04
N ASP A 157 -3.18 -6.82 2.06
CA ASP A 157 -3.45 -7.35 3.40
C ASP A 157 -4.08 -6.29 4.32
N VAL A 158 -3.77 -5.00 4.13
CA VAL A 158 -4.34 -3.92 4.94
C VAL A 158 -5.60 -3.32 4.30
N GLU A 159 -5.57 -3.00 3.00
CA GLU A 159 -6.71 -2.43 2.26
C GLU A 159 -7.67 -3.51 1.72
N GLN A 160 -7.31 -4.80 1.84
CA GLN A 160 -8.13 -5.94 1.43
C GLN A 160 -8.58 -5.90 -0.04
N MET A 161 -7.74 -5.32 -0.92
CA MET A 161 -8.03 -5.26 -2.34
C MET A 161 -7.90 -6.63 -3.00
N THR A 162 -8.61 -6.84 -4.10
CA THR A 162 -8.49 -8.07 -4.89
C THR A 162 -7.10 -8.19 -5.53
N THR A 163 -6.69 -9.41 -5.84
CA THR A 163 -5.39 -9.68 -6.50
C THR A 163 -5.27 -8.93 -7.83
N ASP A 164 -6.37 -8.90 -8.61
CA ASP A 164 -6.41 -8.20 -9.90
C ASP A 164 -6.22 -6.69 -9.74
N GLU A 165 -6.89 -6.09 -8.77
CA GLU A 165 -6.74 -4.65 -8.48
C GLU A 165 -5.33 -4.30 -8.05
N VAL A 166 -4.73 -5.09 -7.13
CA VAL A 166 -3.36 -4.84 -6.68
C VAL A 166 -2.35 -5.02 -7.81
N ALA A 167 -2.49 -6.06 -8.62
CA ALA A 167 -1.66 -6.31 -9.79
C ALA A 167 -1.74 -5.13 -10.79
N TYR A 168 -2.95 -4.64 -11.05
CA TYR A 168 -3.19 -3.46 -11.91
C TYR A 168 -2.57 -2.18 -11.32
N ILE A 169 -2.75 -1.93 -10.02
CA ILE A 169 -2.20 -0.75 -9.34
C ILE A 169 -0.68 -0.73 -9.40
N LEU A 170 -0.04 -1.85 -9.09
CA LEU A 170 1.41 -1.98 -9.05
C LEU A 170 2.05 -2.20 -10.42
N GLY A 171 1.24 -2.48 -11.48
CA GLY A 171 1.72 -2.75 -12.83
C GLY A 171 2.56 -4.03 -12.92
N ILE A 172 2.19 -5.09 -12.19
CA ILE A 172 2.92 -6.36 -12.12
C ILE A 172 1.98 -7.54 -12.39
N GLY A 173 2.55 -8.66 -12.81
CA GLY A 173 1.79 -9.92 -12.93
C GLY A 173 1.46 -10.56 -11.57
N HIS A 174 0.50 -11.48 -11.56
CA HIS A 174 0.05 -12.18 -10.34
C HIS A 174 1.18 -12.96 -9.66
N GLU A 175 2.04 -13.64 -10.41
CA GLU A 175 3.18 -14.38 -9.86
C GLU A 175 4.15 -13.47 -9.11
N ALA A 176 4.46 -12.31 -9.69
CA ALA A 176 5.30 -11.31 -9.06
C ALA A 176 4.63 -10.73 -7.80
N LEU A 177 3.30 -10.55 -7.83
CA LEU A 177 2.54 -10.11 -6.66
C LEU A 177 2.59 -11.15 -5.53
N TYR A 178 2.33 -12.42 -5.84
CA TYR A 178 2.41 -13.49 -4.84
C TYR A 178 3.81 -13.62 -4.23
N SER A 179 4.85 -13.53 -5.05
CA SER A 179 6.23 -13.53 -4.58
C SER A 179 6.51 -12.35 -3.62
N ARG A 180 6.06 -11.13 -3.99
CA ARG A 180 6.22 -9.95 -3.13
C ARG A 180 5.47 -10.08 -1.81
N LEU A 181 4.24 -10.57 -1.82
CA LEU A 181 3.43 -10.78 -0.62
C LEU A 181 4.06 -11.82 0.31
N LYS A 182 4.50 -12.94 -0.24
CA LYS A 182 5.18 -13.98 0.56
C LYS A 182 6.42 -13.41 1.26
N ARG A 183 7.23 -12.65 0.56
CA ARG A 183 8.42 -12.02 1.14
C ARG A 183 8.05 -10.95 2.16
N ALA A 184 7.08 -10.09 1.86
CA ALA A 184 6.58 -9.10 2.81
C ALA A 184 6.17 -9.72 4.14
N ARG A 185 5.37 -10.79 4.10
CA ARG A 185 4.90 -11.50 5.29
C ARG A 185 6.05 -12.17 6.06
N MET A 186 7.02 -12.74 5.34
CA MET A 186 8.21 -13.32 5.96
C MET A 186 9.03 -12.27 6.71
N PHE A 187 9.30 -11.11 6.09
CA PHE A 187 9.97 -9.98 6.73
C PHE A 187 9.24 -9.49 7.97
N LEU A 188 7.93 -9.29 7.86
CA LEU A 188 7.12 -8.84 8.99
C LEU A 188 7.15 -9.83 10.15
N ARG A 189 7.06 -11.13 9.84
CA ARG A 189 7.16 -12.18 10.86
C ARG A 189 8.49 -12.14 11.60
N GLU A 190 9.60 -12.01 10.89
CA GLU A 190 10.94 -11.94 11.49
C GLU A 190 11.09 -10.66 12.34
N ALA A 191 10.66 -9.51 11.84
CA ALA A 191 10.73 -8.25 12.55
C ALA A 191 9.88 -8.26 13.83
N ILE A 192 8.68 -8.81 13.76
CA ILE A 192 7.78 -8.96 14.91
C ILE A 192 8.40 -9.90 15.95
N LEU A 193 8.92 -11.06 15.55
CA LEU A 193 9.57 -12.00 16.46
C LEU A 193 10.82 -11.42 17.11
N ALA A 194 11.60 -10.61 16.41
CA ALA A 194 12.76 -9.90 16.97
C ALA A 194 12.32 -8.89 18.04
N ALA A 195 11.31 -8.07 17.75
CA ALA A 195 10.78 -7.10 18.70
C ALA A 195 10.25 -7.75 20.00
N TYR A 196 9.64 -8.93 19.89
CA TYR A 196 9.20 -9.69 21.09
C TYR A 196 10.35 -10.23 21.91
N ARG A 197 11.42 -10.71 21.27
CA ARG A 197 12.62 -11.20 22.01
C ARG A 197 13.24 -10.05 22.78
N GLU A 198 13.44 -8.91 22.16
CA GLU A 198 13.97 -7.71 22.81
C GLU A 198 13.10 -7.27 24.00
N LYS A 199 11.78 -7.26 23.82
CA LYS A 199 10.83 -6.88 24.88
C LYS A 199 10.88 -7.84 26.07
N LYS A 200 11.08 -9.14 25.81
CA LYS A 200 11.19 -10.18 26.83
C LYS A 200 12.52 -10.09 27.59
N GLU A 201 13.61 -9.81 26.89
CA GLU A 201 14.94 -9.63 27.51
C GLU A 201 14.97 -8.40 28.41
N HIS A 202 14.39 -7.27 27.99
CA HIS A 202 14.28 -6.09 28.81
C HIS A 202 13.40 -6.31 30.07
N ALA A 203 12.32 -7.06 29.96
CA ALA A 203 11.48 -7.40 31.09
C ALA A 203 12.20 -8.27 32.14
N HIS A 204 13.13 -9.14 31.73
CA HIS A 204 13.94 -9.97 32.62
C HIS A 204 15.13 -9.24 33.23
N ALA A 205 15.61 -8.17 32.59
CA ALA A 205 16.73 -7.36 33.09
C ALA A 205 16.33 -6.35 34.18
N VAL A 206 15.02 -6.09 34.33
CA VAL A 206 14.44 -5.11 35.28
C VAL A 206 13.80 -5.81 36.50
N SER A 207 13.72 -7.15 36.49
CA SER A 207 13.25 -7.96 37.64
C SER A 207 14.41 -8.52 38.44
#